data_901acce4fd6a1078b1ae05bd1d04b586
#
_entry.id   901acce4fd6a1078b1ae05bd1d04b586
#
_cell.length_a   1.000
_cell.length_b   1.000
_cell.length_c   1.000
_cell.angle_alpha   90.00
_cell.angle_beta   90.00
_cell.angle_gamma   90.00
#
_symmetry.space_group_name_H-M   'P 1'
#
loop_
_entity.id
_entity.type
_entity.pdbx_description
1 polymer ?
#
loop_
_entity_poly.entity_id
_entity_poly.type
_entity_poly.pdbx_seq_one_letter_code
_entity_poly.pdbx_strand_id
1 'polypeptide(L)'
;GMQLDFFSIVHYSQAPKFYVTTEHFKEFDENGWMYQQSVKDSLKDWVGPGYHYGFYDAYDPDARKLFWKQMYEHYYPLGIDAWWMDASEPNVRDCTDLEYRKALCGPTALGSSTEFFNAYALMNAEAIYDGQRGVDNNKRVFLLTRSGFAGLQRYSTATWSGDIGTRWEDMKAQISAGLNFAMSGIPYWTMDIGGFCVENRYVAGQKQWNATKTENADYKEWRELNTRWYQFGAFVPLYRAHGQYPFREIWEIAPEGHPAYQSVVYYTKLRYNMMPYIYSLAGMTWFDDYTIM
;
A
#
# COMPACT_ATOMS: atom_id res chain seq x y z
N GLY A 1 -21.50 -2.23 -25.31
CA GLY A 1 -20.76 -3.14 -24.46
C GLY A 1 -19.74 -2.34 -23.68
N MET A 2 -19.84 -2.32 -22.37
CA MET A 2 -18.81 -1.75 -21.49
C MET A 2 -17.63 -2.72 -21.53
N GLN A 3 -16.53 -2.31 -22.13
CA GLN A 3 -15.29 -3.02 -22.03
C GLN A 3 -14.77 -2.78 -20.60
N LEU A 4 -14.78 -3.82 -19.78
CA LEU A 4 -14.12 -3.78 -18.48
C LEU A 4 -12.63 -3.90 -18.75
N ASP A 5 -11.93 -2.78 -18.79
CA ASP A 5 -10.49 -2.78 -18.80
C ASP A 5 -10.04 -3.25 -17.41
N PHE A 6 -9.35 -4.39 -17.37
CA PHE A 6 -8.71 -4.85 -16.16
C PHE A 6 -7.56 -3.91 -15.84
N PHE A 7 -7.60 -3.25 -14.68
CA PHE A 7 -6.49 -2.46 -14.19
C PHE A 7 -5.34 -3.39 -13.80
N SER A 8 -4.20 -3.18 -14.42
CA SER A 8 -2.95 -3.84 -14.02
C SER A 8 -2.25 -2.98 -12.96
N ILE A 9 -2.16 -3.50 -11.76
CA ILE A 9 -1.38 -2.89 -10.66
C ILE A 9 -0.09 -3.66 -10.51
N VAL A 10 1.05 -2.98 -10.62
CA VAL A 10 2.33 -3.55 -10.19
C VAL A 10 2.48 -3.33 -8.70
N HIS A 11 2.51 -4.42 -7.97
CA HIS A 11 2.90 -4.43 -6.57
C HIS A 11 4.43 -4.39 -6.49
N TYR A 12 4.93 -3.23 -6.16
CA TYR A 12 6.31 -3.09 -5.72
C TYR A 12 6.37 -3.47 -4.25
N SER A 13 6.53 -4.75 -3.99
CA SER A 13 6.57 -5.23 -2.61
C SER A 13 7.73 -4.64 -1.80
N GLN A 14 8.61 -3.89 -2.44
CA GLN A 14 9.74 -3.26 -1.78
C GLN A 14 10.40 -2.15 -2.62
N ALA A 15 9.66 -1.49 -3.47
CA ALA A 15 10.12 -0.24 -4.04
C ALA A 15 10.22 0.79 -2.88
N PRO A 16 11.19 1.51 -2.78
CA PRO A 16 12.36 1.83 -3.56
C PRO A 16 13.64 1.12 -3.08
N LYS A 17 13.55 -0.15 -2.77
CA LYS A 17 14.63 -0.98 -2.26
C LYS A 17 15.32 -1.74 -3.39
N PHE A 18 16.64 -1.70 -3.42
CA PHE A 18 17.46 -2.38 -4.42
C PHE A 18 18.40 -3.39 -3.79
N TYR A 19 18.50 -4.58 -4.36
CA TYR A 19 19.47 -5.59 -3.92
C TYR A 19 20.84 -5.27 -4.48
N VAL A 20 21.87 -5.28 -3.63
CA VAL A 20 23.25 -4.89 -3.96
C VAL A 20 23.89 -5.70 -5.11
N THR A 21 23.33 -6.86 -5.43
CA THR A 21 23.81 -7.72 -6.52
C THR A 21 23.24 -7.35 -7.89
N THR A 22 22.31 -6.42 -7.97
CA THR A 22 21.63 -6.04 -9.22
C THR A 22 22.37 -4.91 -9.94
N GLU A 23 22.29 -4.91 -11.28
CA GLU A 23 22.80 -3.81 -12.09
C GLU A 23 22.08 -2.49 -11.75
N HIS A 24 20.78 -2.55 -11.45
CA HIS A 24 20.01 -1.39 -11.03
C HIS A 24 20.56 -0.75 -9.76
N PHE A 25 20.98 -1.55 -8.77
CA PHE A 25 21.65 -1.04 -7.58
C PHE A 25 22.95 -0.31 -7.93
N LYS A 26 23.79 -0.94 -8.75
CA LYS A 26 25.11 -0.39 -9.12
C LYS A 26 24.97 0.98 -9.78
N GLU A 27 24.00 1.15 -10.67
CA GLU A 27 23.76 2.43 -11.35
C GLU A 27 23.47 3.56 -10.36
N PHE A 28 22.73 3.29 -9.28
CA PHE A 28 22.51 4.25 -8.20
C PHE A 28 23.74 4.45 -7.32
N ASP A 29 24.44 3.36 -6.98
CA ASP A 29 25.58 3.40 -6.07
C ASP A 29 26.77 4.14 -6.67
N GLU A 30 27.08 3.92 -7.94
CA GLU A 30 28.13 4.60 -8.69
C GLU A 30 27.93 6.13 -8.79
N ASN A 31 26.66 6.59 -8.73
CA ASN A 31 26.30 8.00 -8.70
C ASN A 31 26.20 8.57 -7.28
N GLY A 32 26.41 7.77 -6.25
CA GLY A 32 26.31 8.19 -4.84
C GLY A 32 24.86 8.40 -4.35
N TRP A 33 23.88 7.82 -5.01
CA TRP A 33 22.45 7.99 -4.72
C TRP A 33 21.85 6.91 -3.84
N MET A 34 22.68 6.03 -3.27
CA MET A 34 22.21 5.03 -2.30
C MET A 34 22.51 5.46 -0.87
N TYR A 35 21.58 5.18 0.04
CA TYR A 35 21.82 5.32 1.48
C TYR A 35 22.85 4.28 1.93
N GLN A 36 24.07 4.72 2.20
CA GLN A 36 25.23 3.85 2.37
C GLN A 36 25.22 3.05 3.68
N GLN A 37 24.57 3.52 4.73
CA GLN A 37 24.61 2.84 6.02
C GLN A 37 23.95 1.46 5.97
N SER A 38 22.83 1.31 5.26
CA SER A 38 22.16 0.01 5.08
C SER A 38 23.04 -1.00 4.33
N VAL A 39 23.82 -0.52 3.37
CA VAL A 39 24.76 -1.34 2.60
C VAL A 39 25.93 -1.77 3.48
N LYS A 40 26.54 -0.84 4.23
CA LYS A 40 27.65 -1.12 5.16
C LYS A 40 27.26 -2.11 6.25
N ASP A 41 26.07 -1.97 6.80
CA ASP A 41 25.56 -2.87 7.83
C ASP A 41 25.08 -4.21 7.25
N SER A 42 25.16 -4.38 5.94
CA SER A 42 24.76 -5.61 5.24
C SER A 42 23.34 -6.05 5.61
N LEU A 43 22.40 -5.10 5.62
CA LEU A 43 21.01 -5.39 5.95
C LEU A 43 20.44 -6.42 4.98
N LYS A 44 19.78 -7.43 5.55
CA LYS A 44 19.17 -8.54 4.80
C LYS A 44 17.67 -8.38 4.73
N ASP A 45 17.12 -8.68 3.58
CA ASP A 45 15.70 -8.73 3.38
C ASP A 45 15.09 -9.99 4.03
N TRP A 46 13.82 -9.92 4.37
CA TRP A 46 13.03 -11.06 4.85
C TRP A 46 12.90 -12.19 3.82
N VAL A 47 13.08 -11.88 2.53
CA VAL A 47 13.00 -12.85 1.41
C VAL A 47 14.01 -13.98 1.57
N GLY A 48 15.19 -13.71 2.14
CA GLY A 48 16.15 -14.77 2.43
C GLY A 48 17.59 -14.29 2.64
N PRO A 49 18.47 -15.23 3.08
CA PRO A 49 19.88 -14.93 3.24
C PRO A 49 20.51 -14.59 1.88
N GLY A 50 21.35 -13.55 1.86
CA GLY A 50 22.02 -13.07 0.66
C GLY A 50 21.33 -11.93 -0.08
N TYR A 51 20.10 -11.63 0.24
CA TYR A 51 19.40 -10.47 -0.31
C TYR A 51 19.75 -9.21 0.49
N HIS A 52 20.98 -8.76 0.39
CA HIS A 52 21.41 -7.48 0.95
C HIS A 52 20.86 -6.34 0.11
N TYR A 53 20.41 -5.26 0.75
CA TYR A 53 19.73 -4.18 0.06
C TYR A 53 20.09 -2.80 0.58
N GLY A 54 19.80 -1.80 -0.24
CA GLY A 54 19.78 -0.38 0.14
C GLY A 54 18.58 0.32 -0.46
N PHE A 55 18.27 1.50 0.06
CA PHE A 55 17.28 2.41 -0.49
C PHE A 55 17.99 3.53 -1.24
N TYR A 56 17.42 3.99 -2.35
CA TYR A 56 17.94 5.15 -3.04
C TYR A 56 17.51 6.44 -2.34
N ASP A 57 18.26 7.50 -2.52
CA ASP A 57 17.92 8.83 -2.00
C ASP A 57 16.87 9.50 -2.90
N ALA A 58 15.60 9.37 -2.53
CA ALA A 58 14.50 9.98 -3.27
C ALA A 58 14.49 11.52 -3.21
N TYR A 59 15.31 12.15 -2.38
CA TYR A 59 15.43 13.61 -2.32
C TYR A 59 16.34 14.15 -3.42
N ASP A 60 17.18 13.31 -4.03
CA ASP A 60 17.98 13.70 -5.18
C ASP A 60 17.12 13.65 -6.46
N PRO A 61 17.00 14.76 -7.22
CA PRO A 61 16.18 14.81 -8.41
C PRO A 61 16.67 13.92 -9.56
N ASP A 62 17.97 13.68 -9.66
CA ASP A 62 18.53 12.84 -10.71
C ASP A 62 18.38 11.35 -10.33
N ALA A 63 18.47 11.02 -9.05
CA ALA A 63 18.10 9.70 -8.54
C ALA A 63 16.63 9.37 -8.82
N ARG A 64 15.71 10.32 -8.63
CA ARG A 64 14.30 10.14 -9.02
C ARG A 64 14.11 9.88 -10.51
N LYS A 65 14.83 10.60 -11.36
CA LYS A 65 14.79 10.37 -12.82
C LYS A 65 15.29 8.98 -13.20
N LEU A 66 16.38 8.53 -12.56
CA LEU A 66 16.90 7.18 -12.77
C LEU A 66 15.90 6.11 -12.30
N PHE A 67 15.28 6.32 -11.13
CA PHE A 67 14.25 5.42 -10.63
C PHE A 67 13.10 5.25 -11.63
N TRP A 68 12.56 6.37 -12.12
CA TRP A 68 11.52 6.32 -13.14
C TRP A 68 12.01 5.70 -14.45
N LYS A 69 13.22 6.00 -14.92
CA LYS A 69 13.80 5.41 -16.14
C LYS A 69 13.77 3.89 -16.07
N GLN A 70 14.23 3.30 -14.95
CA GLN A 70 14.24 1.85 -14.78
C GLN A 70 12.82 1.26 -14.74
N MET A 71 11.87 1.96 -14.09
CA MET A 71 10.46 1.57 -14.11
C MET A 71 9.84 1.65 -15.51
N TYR A 72 10.13 2.71 -16.22
CA TYR A 72 9.67 2.91 -17.59
C TYR A 72 10.19 1.83 -18.54
N GLU A 73 11.47 1.52 -18.48
CA GLU A 73 12.08 0.54 -19.38
C GLU A 73 11.58 -0.90 -19.18
N HIS A 74 11.27 -1.26 -17.93
CA HIS A 74 10.97 -2.66 -17.58
C HIS A 74 9.49 -2.97 -17.35
N TYR A 75 8.71 -2.00 -16.88
CA TYR A 75 7.33 -2.26 -16.46
C TYR A 75 6.28 -1.46 -17.23
N TYR A 76 6.53 -0.20 -17.50
CA TYR A 76 5.54 0.65 -18.14
C TYR A 76 5.08 0.13 -19.52
N PRO A 77 5.96 -0.44 -20.39
CA PRO A 77 5.56 -1.01 -21.67
C PRO A 77 4.65 -2.23 -21.57
N LEU A 78 4.55 -2.84 -20.37
CA LEU A 78 3.65 -3.97 -20.12
C LEU A 78 2.18 -3.52 -19.96
N GLY A 79 1.89 -2.23 -20.04
CA GLY A 79 0.54 -1.69 -19.93
C GLY A 79 0.08 -1.46 -18.49
N ILE A 80 1.00 -1.12 -17.60
CA ILE A 80 0.69 -0.84 -16.19
C ILE A 80 -0.22 0.38 -16.05
N ASP A 81 -1.28 0.26 -15.27
CA ASP A 81 -2.27 1.30 -15.04
C ASP A 81 -2.13 2.01 -13.69
N ALA A 82 -1.55 1.33 -12.70
CA ALA A 82 -1.40 1.84 -11.36
C ALA A 82 -0.14 1.27 -10.68
N TRP A 83 0.38 1.98 -9.68
CA TRP A 83 1.61 1.62 -8.98
C TRP A 83 1.34 1.44 -7.49
N TRP A 84 1.73 0.30 -6.95
CA TRP A 84 1.68 0.04 -5.53
C TRP A 84 3.07 0.20 -4.92
N MET A 85 3.27 1.30 -4.20
CA MET A 85 4.52 1.70 -3.58
C MET A 85 4.54 1.22 -2.12
N ASP A 86 4.84 -0.05 -1.92
CA ASP A 86 5.00 -0.60 -0.58
C ASP A 86 6.34 -0.20 0.03
N ALA A 87 6.46 -0.27 1.36
CA ALA A 87 7.69 0.00 2.12
C ALA A 87 8.32 1.40 1.90
N SER A 88 7.52 2.37 1.48
CA SER A 88 7.97 3.74 1.15
C SER A 88 8.10 4.67 2.36
N GLU A 89 8.29 4.16 3.57
CA GLU A 89 8.56 4.94 4.79
C GLU A 89 9.94 5.61 4.83
N PRO A 90 11.07 5.12 4.33
CA PRO A 90 11.45 3.80 3.83
C PRO A 90 11.54 2.73 4.92
N ASN A 91 11.08 1.53 4.63
CA ASN A 91 11.18 0.40 5.56
C ASN A 91 12.54 -0.29 5.43
N VAL A 92 13.56 0.33 5.98
CA VAL A 92 14.94 -0.21 5.93
C VAL A 92 15.16 -1.40 6.87
N ARG A 93 14.32 -1.56 7.88
CA ARG A 93 14.30 -2.69 8.81
C ARG A 93 13.08 -2.54 9.71
N ASP A 94 12.49 -3.63 10.15
CA ASP A 94 11.54 -3.63 11.26
C ASP A 94 12.28 -3.28 12.57
N CYS A 95 12.59 -2.01 12.71
CA CYS A 95 13.40 -1.46 13.75
C CYS A 95 12.63 -0.34 14.44
N THR A 96 12.52 -0.45 15.77
CA THR A 96 11.88 0.57 16.61
C THR A 96 12.83 1.69 17.02
N ASP A 97 14.15 1.50 16.84
CA ASP A 97 15.14 2.53 17.12
C ASP A 97 15.12 3.62 16.03
N LEU A 98 14.58 4.76 16.38
CA LEU A 98 14.43 5.90 15.47
C LEU A 98 15.78 6.49 15.02
N GLU A 99 16.75 6.55 15.90
CA GLU A 99 18.06 7.12 15.58
C GLU A 99 18.82 6.22 14.58
N TYR A 100 18.71 4.92 14.76
CA TYR A 100 19.27 3.97 13.80
C TYR A 100 18.56 4.06 12.44
N ARG A 101 17.22 4.17 12.41
CA ARG A 101 16.48 4.36 11.16
C ARG A 101 16.88 5.64 10.45
N LYS A 102 17.08 6.73 11.17
CA LYS A 102 17.59 7.99 10.59
C LYS A 102 19.00 7.79 10.00
N ALA A 103 19.87 7.07 10.70
CA ALA A 103 21.21 6.77 10.19
C ALA A 103 21.16 5.93 8.90
N LEU A 104 20.23 4.97 8.81
CA LEU A 104 20.03 4.13 7.63
C LEU A 104 19.48 4.89 6.42
N CYS A 105 18.79 6.01 6.63
CA CYS A 105 18.09 6.79 5.60
C CYS A 105 18.69 8.19 5.39
N GLY A 106 19.98 8.33 5.61
CA GLY A 106 20.64 9.64 5.46
C GLY A 106 22.15 9.59 5.42
N PRO A 107 22.82 10.74 5.22
CA PRO A 107 22.15 12.00 4.91
C PRO A 107 21.43 11.98 3.56
N THR A 108 20.41 12.82 3.40
CA THR A 108 19.71 13.00 2.12
C THR A 108 20.38 14.09 1.29
N ALA A 109 20.07 14.18 0.01
CA ALA A 109 20.55 15.26 -0.87
C ALA A 109 20.15 16.68 -0.37
N LEU A 110 19.07 16.77 0.43
CA LEU A 110 18.61 18.05 1.00
C LEU A 110 19.18 18.33 2.39
N GLY A 111 19.83 17.35 3.03
CA GLY A 111 20.40 17.52 4.37
C GLY A 111 20.13 16.36 5.32
N SER A 112 19.96 16.68 6.59
CA SER A 112 19.80 15.67 7.66
C SER A 112 18.53 14.86 7.52
N SER A 113 18.65 13.53 7.69
CA SER A 113 17.48 12.66 7.80
C SER A 113 16.57 13.02 8.99
N THR A 114 17.09 13.67 10.03
CA THR A 114 16.25 14.18 11.13
C THR A 114 15.19 15.16 10.66
N GLU A 115 15.51 15.96 9.64
CA GLU A 115 14.59 16.92 9.04
C GLU A 115 13.69 16.30 7.99
N PHE A 116 14.24 15.44 7.14
CA PHE A 116 13.56 14.99 5.93
C PHE A 116 12.99 13.57 5.99
N PHE A 117 13.32 12.77 6.98
CA PHE A 117 12.98 11.33 7.05
C PHE A 117 11.51 11.00 6.73
N ASN A 118 10.57 11.78 7.26
CA ASN A 118 9.13 11.48 7.12
C ASN A 118 8.55 11.80 5.74
N ALA A 119 9.24 12.58 4.91
CA ALA A 119 8.75 13.01 3.60
C ALA A 119 9.19 12.08 2.45
N TYR A 120 9.83 10.96 2.76
CA TYR A 120 10.36 10.05 1.74
C TYR A 120 9.29 9.58 0.74
N ALA A 121 8.13 9.15 1.23
CA ALA A 121 7.03 8.70 0.38
C ALA A 121 6.53 9.79 -0.58
N LEU A 122 6.55 11.05 -0.14
CA LEU A 122 6.19 12.19 -0.99
C LEU A 122 7.17 12.33 -2.16
N MET A 123 8.48 12.25 -1.90
CA MET A 123 9.51 12.36 -2.93
C MET A 123 9.50 11.15 -3.89
N ASN A 124 9.25 9.96 -3.35
CA ASN A 124 9.13 8.76 -4.18
C ASN A 124 7.86 8.78 -5.05
N ALA A 125 6.76 9.33 -4.54
CA ALA A 125 5.54 9.53 -5.32
C ALA A 125 5.75 10.54 -6.45
N GLU A 126 6.48 11.64 -6.19
CA GLU A 126 6.89 12.61 -7.21
C GLU A 126 7.66 11.96 -8.35
N ALA A 127 8.63 11.07 -8.03
CA ALA A 127 9.43 10.37 -9.02
C ALA A 127 8.56 9.62 -10.05
N ILE A 128 7.55 8.89 -9.58
CA ILE A 128 6.66 8.11 -10.46
C ILE A 128 5.66 9.01 -11.17
N TYR A 129 5.06 9.95 -10.45
CA TYR A 129 4.06 10.85 -11.01
C TYR A 129 4.64 11.69 -12.14
N ASP A 130 5.71 12.43 -11.88
CA ASP A 130 6.34 13.29 -12.87
C ASP A 130 6.94 12.50 -14.02
N GLY A 131 7.54 11.35 -13.70
CA GLY A 131 8.08 10.45 -14.71
C GLY A 131 7.00 9.95 -15.67
N GLN A 132 5.88 9.42 -15.17
CA GLN A 132 4.79 8.94 -16.02
C GLN A 132 4.14 10.08 -16.80
N ARG A 133 3.88 11.23 -16.16
CA ARG A 133 3.31 12.41 -16.85
C ARG A 133 4.23 12.94 -17.92
N GLY A 134 5.54 12.81 -17.74
CA GLY A 134 6.54 13.20 -18.75
C GLY A 134 6.53 12.33 -20.01
N VAL A 135 6.15 11.05 -19.90
CA VAL A 135 6.09 10.14 -21.06
C VAL A 135 4.68 10.00 -21.65
N ASP A 136 3.64 10.10 -20.82
CA ASP A 136 2.25 10.03 -21.28
C ASP A 136 1.35 10.95 -20.44
N ASN A 137 1.09 12.13 -20.96
CA ASN A 137 0.24 13.12 -20.29
C ASN A 137 -1.26 12.83 -20.45
N ASN A 138 -1.66 11.89 -21.28
CA ASN A 138 -3.06 11.51 -21.48
C ASN A 138 -3.51 10.41 -20.52
N LYS A 139 -2.59 9.59 -20.02
CA LYS A 139 -2.89 8.55 -19.06
C LYS A 139 -2.83 9.11 -17.63
N ARG A 140 -3.90 8.89 -16.86
CA ARG A 140 -3.92 9.28 -15.44
C ARG A 140 -2.93 8.46 -14.65
N VAL A 141 -2.27 9.08 -13.69
CA VAL A 141 -1.43 8.39 -12.70
C VAL A 141 -2.30 7.97 -11.52
N PHE A 142 -2.08 6.78 -11.01
CA PHE A 142 -2.64 6.31 -9.75
C PHE A 142 -1.56 5.59 -8.94
N LEU A 143 -1.33 6.07 -7.73
CA LEU A 143 -0.36 5.51 -6.80
C LEU A 143 -1.07 5.05 -5.53
N LEU A 144 -0.58 3.96 -4.94
CA LEU A 144 -0.96 3.51 -3.60
C LEU A 144 0.31 3.34 -2.77
N THR A 145 0.44 4.05 -1.65
CA THR A 145 1.62 3.98 -0.79
C THR A 145 1.26 3.69 0.66
N ARG A 146 2.13 2.96 1.37
CA ARG A 146 1.94 2.59 2.77
C ARG A 146 2.14 3.76 3.73
N SER A 147 2.79 4.82 3.31
CA SER A 147 3.09 5.98 4.15
C SER A 147 2.52 7.27 3.57
N GLY A 148 2.12 8.17 4.45
CA GLY A 148 1.55 9.46 4.09
C GLY A 148 2.38 10.63 4.60
N PHE A 149 2.39 11.71 3.81
CA PHE A 149 2.95 13.00 4.21
C PHE A 149 2.12 14.13 3.59
N ALA A 150 2.10 15.29 4.23
CA ALA A 150 1.35 16.46 3.74
C ALA A 150 1.76 16.81 2.29
N GLY A 151 0.76 16.93 1.42
CA GLY A 151 0.99 17.22 0.00
C GLY A 151 1.01 15.98 -0.92
N LEU A 152 0.90 14.77 -0.36
CA LEU A 152 0.94 13.52 -1.14
C LEU A 152 -0.17 13.46 -2.21
N GLN A 153 -1.33 14.07 -1.95
CA GLN A 153 -2.45 14.14 -2.89
C GLN A 153 -2.09 14.83 -4.23
N ARG A 154 -1.06 15.68 -4.26
CA ARG A 154 -0.57 16.31 -5.51
C ARG A 154 -0.12 15.31 -6.55
N TYR A 155 0.32 14.13 -6.11
CA TYR A 155 0.86 13.08 -6.96
C TYR A 155 -0.13 11.94 -7.20
N SER A 156 -1.43 12.23 -7.17
CA SER A 156 -2.51 11.25 -7.41
C SER A 156 -2.38 9.98 -6.54
N THR A 157 -2.00 10.17 -5.28
CA THR A 157 -1.62 9.08 -4.39
C THR A 157 -2.71 8.83 -3.36
N ALA A 158 -3.12 7.56 -3.27
CA ALA A 158 -3.85 7.02 -2.14
C ALA A 158 -2.87 6.39 -1.14
N THR A 159 -3.27 6.30 0.13
CA THR A 159 -2.48 5.63 1.17
C THR A 159 -3.29 4.57 1.91
N TRP A 160 -2.61 3.61 2.52
CA TRP A 160 -3.26 2.64 3.40
C TRP A 160 -2.51 2.54 4.73
N SER A 161 -3.17 1.95 5.71
CA SER A 161 -2.69 1.89 7.09
C SER A 161 -1.61 0.83 7.37
N GLY A 162 -1.10 0.17 6.34
CA GLY A 162 -0.04 -0.83 6.49
C GLY A 162 -0.52 -2.18 7.02
N ASP A 163 0.40 -2.90 7.64
CA ASP A 163 0.24 -4.29 8.06
C ASP A 163 -0.51 -4.40 9.42
N ILE A 164 -1.74 -3.90 9.45
CA ILE A 164 -2.60 -3.92 10.63
C ILE A 164 -3.02 -5.35 11.03
N GLY A 165 -3.32 -5.56 12.31
CA GLY A 165 -3.75 -6.86 12.82
C GLY A 165 -5.18 -7.23 12.43
N THR A 166 -5.45 -8.52 12.29
CA THR A 166 -6.80 -9.06 12.14
C THR A 166 -7.47 -9.15 13.52
N ARG A 167 -7.87 -8.00 14.06
CA ARG A 167 -8.44 -7.86 15.42
C ARG A 167 -9.54 -6.81 15.43
N TRP A 168 -10.44 -6.91 16.39
CA TRP A 168 -11.54 -5.97 16.57
C TRP A 168 -11.06 -4.55 16.91
N GLU A 169 -10.00 -4.44 17.71
CA GLU A 169 -9.39 -3.17 18.09
C GLU A 169 -8.79 -2.47 16.89
N ASP A 170 -8.07 -3.22 16.04
CA ASP A 170 -7.50 -2.68 14.80
C ASP A 170 -8.61 -2.19 13.87
N MET A 171 -9.67 -2.99 13.68
CA MET A 171 -10.80 -2.58 12.86
C MET A 171 -11.45 -1.29 13.37
N LYS A 172 -11.68 -1.20 14.68
CA LYS A 172 -12.24 0.00 15.31
C LYS A 172 -11.34 1.23 15.08
N ALA A 173 -10.03 1.06 15.21
CA ALA A 173 -9.06 2.13 15.01
C ALA A 173 -9.05 2.64 13.55
N GLN A 174 -9.31 1.76 12.56
CA GLN A 174 -9.33 2.16 11.15
C GLN A 174 -10.44 3.17 10.83
N ILE A 175 -11.56 3.14 11.54
CA ILE A 175 -12.66 4.08 11.32
C ILE A 175 -12.19 5.51 11.60
N SER A 176 -11.60 5.75 12.77
CA SER A 176 -11.07 7.07 13.12
C SER A 176 -9.81 7.42 12.32
N ALA A 177 -8.98 6.44 11.97
CA ALA A 177 -7.78 6.67 11.17
C ALA A 177 -8.14 7.24 9.79
N GLY A 178 -9.09 6.63 9.07
CA GLY A 178 -9.52 7.11 7.76
C GLY A 178 -10.07 8.54 7.81
N LEU A 179 -10.90 8.85 8.81
CA LEU A 179 -11.43 10.21 9.02
C LEU A 179 -10.31 11.22 9.31
N ASN A 180 -9.32 10.85 10.13
CA ASN A 180 -8.19 11.72 10.44
C ASN A 180 -7.30 11.97 9.22
N PHE A 181 -7.06 10.97 8.36
CA PHE A 181 -6.37 11.17 7.10
C PHE A 181 -7.11 12.13 6.18
N ALA A 182 -8.42 11.95 6.03
CA ALA A 182 -9.26 12.83 5.23
C ALA A 182 -9.20 14.28 5.73
N MET A 183 -9.35 14.49 7.05
CA MET A 183 -9.24 15.81 7.69
C MET A 183 -7.84 16.42 7.59
N SER A 184 -6.80 15.62 7.41
CA SER A 184 -5.42 16.08 7.24
C SER A 184 -5.07 16.38 5.78
N GLY A 185 -6.04 16.41 4.86
CA GLY A 185 -5.84 16.69 3.45
C GLY A 185 -5.29 15.51 2.65
N ILE A 186 -5.44 14.28 3.15
CA ILE A 186 -5.15 13.03 2.43
C ILE A 186 -6.46 12.27 2.24
N PRO A 187 -7.30 12.66 1.26
CA PRO A 187 -8.68 12.19 1.14
C PRO A 187 -8.80 10.75 0.63
N TYR A 188 -7.79 10.26 -0.09
CA TYR A 188 -7.80 8.92 -0.66
C TYR A 188 -7.05 7.96 0.24
N TRP A 189 -7.79 7.37 1.17
CA TRP A 189 -7.27 6.42 2.15
C TRP A 189 -7.97 5.07 2.01
N THR A 190 -7.27 4.01 2.42
CA THR A 190 -7.82 2.67 2.54
C THR A 190 -7.14 1.91 3.69
N MET A 191 -7.55 0.68 3.87
CA MET A 191 -6.94 -0.29 4.77
C MET A 191 -6.97 -1.66 4.12
N ASP A 192 -6.29 -2.62 4.72
CA ASP A 192 -6.43 -4.02 4.37
C ASP A 192 -7.74 -4.57 4.97
N ILE A 193 -8.78 -4.73 4.13
CA ILE A 193 -10.03 -5.35 4.58
C ILE A 193 -9.72 -6.77 5.08
N GLY A 194 -10.06 -7.01 6.33
CA GLY A 194 -9.76 -8.25 7.04
C GLY A 194 -8.50 -8.22 7.89
N GLY A 195 -7.72 -7.12 7.83
CA GLY A 195 -6.41 -7.01 8.47
C GLY A 195 -5.32 -7.79 7.74
N PHE A 196 -4.07 -7.31 7.80
CA PHE A 196 -2.94 -7.97 7.14
C PHE A 196 -2.36 -9.10 7.99
N CYS A 197 -1.96 -8.78 9.24
CA CYS A 197 -1.33 -9.74 10.16
C CYS A 197 -2.38 -10.59 10.86
N VAL A 198 -2.43 -11.88 10.50
CA VAL A 198 -3.47 -12.79 10.99
C VAL A 198 -3.00 -13.59 12.18
N GLU A 199 -3.80 -13.64 13.24
CA GLU A 199 -3.52 -14.48 14.41
C GLU A 199 -3.58 -15.98 14.06
N ASN A 200 -2.64 -16.75 14.61
CA ASN A 200 -2.51 -18.18 14.33
C ASN A 200 -3.79 -18.98 14.60
N ARG A 201 -4.63 -18.54 15.55
CA ARG A 201 -5.92 -19.20 15.86
C ARG A 201 -6.88 -19.14 14.68
N TYR A 202 -6.93 -18.06 13.93
CA TYR A 202 -7.75 -17.94 12.73
C TYR A 202 -7.21 -18.77 11.57
N VAL A 203 -5.87 -18.82 11.44
CA VAL A 203 -5.20 -19.72 10.48
C VAL A 203 -5.58 -21.19 10.75
N ALA A 204 -5.49 -21.63 12.01
CA ALA A 204 -5.88 -22.97 12.42
C ALA A 204 -7.38 -23.22 12.19
N GLY A 205 -8.22 -22.24 12.50
CA GLY A 205 -9.67 -22.31 12.31
C GLY A 205 -10.08 -22.54 10.85
N GLN A 206 -9.51 -21.76 9.91
CA GLN A 206 -9.82 -21.95 8.49
C GLN A 206 -9.26 -23.27 7.94
N LYS A 207 -8.06 -23.69 8.37
CA LYS A 207 -7.53 -25.01 7.99
C LYS A 207 -8.44 -26.14 8.43
N GLN A 208 -8.97 -26.08 9.67
CA GLN A 208 -9.94 -27.06 10.17
C GLN A 208 -11.23 -27.05 9.33
N TRP A 209 -11.79 -25.86 9.07
CA TRP A 209 -12.96 -25.71 8.21
C TRP A 209 -12.74 -26.32 6.83
N ASN A 210 -11.61 -26.03 6.20
CA ASN A 210 -11.30 -26.53 4.87
C ASN A 210 -11.20 -28.08 4.84
N ALA A 211 -10.64 -28.69 5.89
CA ALA A 211 -10.45 -30.11 5.99
C ALA A 211 -11.73 -30.87 6.37
N THR A 212 -12.55 -30.33 7.28
CA THR A 212 -13.64 -31.09 7.91
C THR A 212 -15.03 -30.49 7.70
N LYS A 213 -15.11 -29.25 7.20
CA LYS A 213 -16.33 -28.45 7.14
C LYS A 213 -16.99 -28.20 8.50
N THR A 214 -16.22 -28.38 9.59
CA THR A 214 -16.69 -28.15 10.95
C THR A 214 -16.14 -26.80 11.43
N GLU A 215 -17.02 -25.92 11.86
CA GLU A 215 -16.64 -24.61 12.40
C GLU A 215 -16.23 -24.73 13.87
N ASN A 216 -15.14 -24.06 14.23
CA ASN A 216 -14.80 -23.75 15.61
C ASN A 216 -15.09 -22.27 15.96
N ALA A 217 -14.90 -21.90 17.21
CA ALA A 217 -15.17 -20.53 17.67
C ALA A 217 -14.29 -19.49 16.98
N ASP A 218 -13.01 -19.80 16.78
CA ASP A 218 -12.04 -18.89 16.15
C ASP A 218 -12.38 -18.63 14.68
N TYR A 219 -12.81 -19.65 13.94
CA TYR A 219 -13.22 -19.46 12.54
C TYR A 219 -14.54 -18.68 12.42
N LYS A 220 -15.47 -18.87 13.36
CA LYS A 220 -16.71 -18.07 13.43
C LYS A 220 -16.39 -16.61 13.69
N GLU A 221 -15.50 -16.33 14.63
CA GLU A 221 -15.07 -14.96 14.94
C GLU A 221 -14.35 -14.33 13.74
N TRP A 222 -13.42 -15.04 13.10
CA TRP A 222 -12.73 -14.57 11.91
C TRP A 222 -13.71 -14.20 10.78
N ARG A 223 -14.72 -15.06 10.56
CA ARG A 223 -15.78 -14.79 9.57
C ARG A 223 -16.60 -13.55 9.92
N GLU A 224 -16.99 -13.39 11.18
CA GLU A 224 -17.75 -12.23 11.64
C GLU A 224 -16.90 -10.96 11.47
N LEU A 225 -15.66 -10.97 11.93
CA LEU A 225 -14.74 -9.84 11.83
C LEU A 225 -14.54 -9.41 10.37
N ASN A 226 -14.27 -10.37 9.46
CA ASN A 226 -14.15 -10.06 8.03
C ASN A 226 -15.44 -9.49 7.46
N THR A 227 -16.61 -10.04 7.84
CA THR A 227 -17.90 -9.52 7.40
C THR A 227 -18.08 -8.05 7.80
N ARG A 228 -17.75 -7.68 9.04
CA ARG A 228 -17.82 -6.27 9.50
C ARG A 228 -16.81 -5.39 8.79
N TRP A 229 -15.62 -5.91 8.54
CA TRP A 229 -14.60 -5.18 7.79
C TRP A 229 -15.02 -4.88 6.34
N TYR A 230 -15.66 -5.83 5.67
CA TYR A 230 -16.25 -5.59 4.35
C TYR A 230 -17.39 -4.57 4.38
N GLN A 231 -18.22 -4.60 5.44
CA GLN A 231 -19.28 -3.60 5.62
C GLN A 231 -18.71 -2.19 5.71
N PHE A 232 -17.70 -1.98 6.56
CA PHE A 232 -17.02 -0.68 6.66
C PHE A 232 -16.27 -0.34 5.37
N GLY A 233 -15.54 -1.29 4.82
CA GLY A 233 -14.75 -1.14 3.59
C GLY A 233 -15.55 -0.64 2.39
N ALA A 234 -16.84 -0.98 2.30
CA ALA A 234 -17.70 -0.52 1.23
C ALA A 234 -17.84 1.00 1.14
N PHE A 235 -17.55 1.73 2.22
CA PHE A 235 -17.65 3.18 2.31
C PHE A 235 -16.31 3.91 2.22
N VAL A 236 -15.17 3.21 2.27
CA VAL A 236 -13.87 3.87 2.13
C VAL A 236 -13.54 4.16 0.66
N PRO A 237 -12.67 5.13 0.37
CA PRO A 237 -12.33 5.51 -1.01
C PRO A 237 -11.86 4.35 -1.88
N LEU A 238 -11.00 3.48 -1.40
CA LEU A 238 -10.55 2.27 -2.09
C LEU A 238 -11.09 1.02 -1.39
N TYR A 239 -11.87 0.22 -2.12
CA TYR A 239 -12.46 -1.02 -1.63
C TYR A 239 -11.59 -2.21 -2.07
N ARG A 240 -10.75 -2.72 -1.16
CA ARG A 240 -9.84 -3.83 -1.42
C ARG A 240 -9.65 -4.74 -0.22
N ALA A 241 -9.65 -6.04 -0.43
CA ALA A 241 -9.25 -7.03 0.56
C ALA A 241 -7.78 -7.40 0.34
N HIS A 242 -7.00 -7.47 1.41
CA HIS A 242 -5.58 -7.83 1.35
C HIS A 242 -5.08 -8.35 2.70
N GLY A 243 -4.06 -9.22 2.69
CA GLY A 243 -3.37 -9.68 3.88
C GLY A 243 -2.86 -11.11 3.75
N GLN A 244 -2.24 -11.58 4.84
CA GLN A 244 -1.75 -12.95 4.97
C GLN A 244 -2.91 -13.97 4.96
N TYR A 245 -2.59 -15.26 4.70
CA TYR A 245 -3.54 -16.34 4.90
C TYR A 245 -4.12 -16.30 6.35
N PRO A 246 -5.43 -16.52 6.56
CA PRO A 246 -6.44 -17.15 5.68
C PRO A 246 -6.93 -16.27 4.51
N PHE A 247 -7.33 -16.94 3.43
CA PHE A 247 -7.94 -16.28 2.28
C PHE A 247 -9.24 -15.58 2.68
N ARG A 248 -9.41 -14.36 2.16
CA ARG A 248 -10.55 -13.50 2.50
C ARG A 248 -11.42 -13.10 1.30
N GLU A 249 -11.28 -13.83 0.21
CA GLU A 249 -12.24 -13.75 -0.89
C GLU A 249 -13.63 -14.14 -0.40
N ILE A 250 -14.66 -13.60 -1.01
CA ILE A 250 -16.06 -13.73 -0.55
C ILE A 250 -16.45 -15.21 -0.34
N TRP A 251 -16.05 -16.07 -1.26
CA TRP A 251 -16.33 -17.51 -1.21
C TRP A 251 -15.46 -18.29 -0.21
N GLU A 252 -14.35 -17.70 0.24
CA GLU A 252 -13.50 -18.27 1.28
C GLU A 252 -13.95 -17.88 2.70
N ILE A 253 -14.60 -16.71 2.82
CA ILE A 253 -15.18 -16.26 4.10
C ILE A 253 -16.32 -17.18 4.50
N ALA A 254 -17.24 -17.49 3.57
CA ALA A 254 -18.36 -18.36 3.85
C ALA A 254 -18.92 -18.97 2.55
N PRO A 255 -19.58 -20.13 2.62
CA PRO A 255 -20.24 -20.71 1.45
C PRO A 255 -21.43 -19.86 1.01
N GLU A 256 -21.79 -19.98 -0.26
CA GLU A 256 -23.01 -19.39 -0.80
C GLU A 256 -24.24 -19.78 0.03
N GLY A 257 -25.13 -18.84 0.30
CA GLY A 257 -26.28 -19.06 1.18
C GLY A 257 -26.03 -18.78 2.66
N HIS A 258 -24.78 -18.72 3.11
CA HIS A 258 -24.47 -18.34 4.48
C HIS A 258 -24.70 -16.83 4.70
N PRO A 259 -25.23 -16.37 5.86
CA PRO A 259 -25.49 -14.94 6.11
C PRO A 259 -24.29 -14.04 5.92
N ALA A 260 -23.08 -14.48 6.29
CA ALA A 260 -21.83 -13.74 6.06
C ALA A 260 -21.56 -13.54 4.56
N TYR A 261 -21.69 -14.59 3.74
CA TYR A 261 -21.56 -14.48 2.28
C TYR A 261 -22.56 -13.48 1.71
N GLN A 262 -23.84 -13.61 2.08
CA GLN A 262 -24.91 -12.73 1.63
C GLN A 262 -24.63 -11.28 2.01
N SER A 263 -24.15 -11.03 3.24
CA SER A 263 -23.78 -9.70 3.70
C SER A 263 -22.63 -9.11 2.86
N VAL A 264 -21.55 -9.86 2.67
CA VAL A 264 -20.40 -9.37 1.88
C VAL A 264 -20.81 -9.08 0.43
N VAL A 265 -21.59 -9.95 -0.19
CA VAL A 265 -22.14 -9.73 -1.55
C VAL A 265 -23.04 -8.49 -1.60
N TYR A 266 -23.91 -8.31 -0.61
CA TYR A 266 -24.77 -7.15 -0.53
C TYR A 266 -23.98 -5.84 -0.46
N TYR A 267 -23.01 -5.74 0.45
CA TYR A 267 -22.18 -4.53 0.59
C TYR A 267 -21.26 -4.29 -0.59
N THR A 268 -20.78 -5.35 -1.24
CA THR A 268 -20.04 -5.23 -2.51
C THR A 268 -20.93 -4.64 -3.61
N LYS A 269 -22.15 -5.15 -3.77
CA LYS A 269 -23.13 -4.58 -4.74
C LYS A 269 -23.52 -3.15 -4.38
N LEU A 270 -23.73 -2.86 -3.08
CA LEU A 270 -23.98 -1.50 -2.61
C LEU A 270 -22.83 -0.56 -2.99
N ARG A 271 -21.57 -0.98 -2.82
CA ARG A 271 -20.40 -0.21 -3.25
C ARG A 271 -20.48 0.16 -4.73
N TYR A 272 -20.79 -0.81 -5.61
CA TYR A 272 -20.93 -0.53 -7.04
C TYR A 272 -22.09 0.43 -7.33
N ASN A 273 -23.21 0.30 -6.64
CA ASN A 273 -24.34 1.22 -6.77
C ASN A 273 -24.00 2.66 -6.30
N MET A 274 -23.07 2.77 -5.34
CA MET A 274 -22.60 4.07 -4.83
C MET A 274 -21.50 4.70 -5.70
N MET A 275 -21.02 4.04 -6.75
CA MET A 275 -19.91 4.57 -7.58
C MET A 275 -20.19 5.99 -8.12
N PRO A 276 -21.37 6.33 -8.64
CA PRO A 276 -21.64 7.70 -9.08
C PRO A 276 -21.53 8.72 -7.94
N TYR A 277 -22.01 8.37 -6.74
CA TYR A 277 -21.90 9.23 -5.55
C TYR A 277 -20.43 9.41 -5.14
N ILE A 278 -19.65 8.33 -5.05
CA ILE A 278 -18.23 8.38 -4.71
C ILE A 278 -17.44 9.18 -5.75
N TYR A 279 -17.78 9.02 -7.04
CA TYR A 279 -17.16 9.80 -8.11
C TYR A 279 -17.48 11.29 -7.98
N SER A 280 -18.70 11.64 -7.57
CA SER A 280 -19.07 13.04 -7.29
C SER A 280 -18.28 13.61 -6.10
N LEU A 281 -18.10 12.83 -5.03
CA LEU A 281 -17.24 13.23 -3.91
C LEU A 281 -15.79 13.43 -4.34
N ALA A 282 -15.27 12.57 -5.22
CA ALA A 282 -13.93 12.75 -5.79
C ALA A 282 -13.82 14.04 -6.62
N GLY A 283 -14.87 14.40 -7.37
CA GLY A 283 -14.98 15.68 -8.05
C GLY A 283 -14.96 16.87 -7.08
N MET A 284 -15.76 16.81 -6.02
CA MET A 284 -15.75 17.84 -4.97
C MET A 284 -14.40 17.95 -4.27
N THR A 285 -13.72 16.82 -4.05
CA THR A 285 -12.35 16.80 -3.49
C THR A 285 -11.37 17.55 -4.40
N TRP A 286 -11.51 17.38 -5.71
CA TRP A 286 -10.64 18.04 -6.68
C TRP A 286 -10.93 19.54 -6.85
N PHE A 287 -12.22 19.92 -6.88
CA PHE A 287 -12.62 21.30 -7.18
C PHE A 287 -12.79 22.18 -5.94
N ASP A 288 -13.16 21.59 -4.82
CA ASP A 288 -13.62 22.33 -3.63
C ASP A 288 -12.83 21.96 -2.37
N ASP A 289 -11.74 21.19 -2.47
CA ASP A 289 -10.96 20.66 -1.33
C ASP A 289 -11.81 19.89 -0.32
N TYR A 290 -12.89 19.25 -0.79
CA TYR A 290 -13.79 18.46 0.02
C TYR A 290 -13.15 17.12 0.41
N THR A 291 -13.80 16.35 1.29
CA THR A 291 -13.34 15.01 1.70
C THR A 291 -14.28 13.92 1.20
N ILE A 292 -13.76 12.71 0.98
CA ILE A 292 -14.56 11.56 0.55
C ILE A 292 -15.17 10.82 1.74
N MET A 293 -14.62 10.95 2.94
CA MET A 293 -15.10 10.35 4.18
C MET A 293 -15.59 11.39 5.16
#